data_e43b275f212069e99d4d814f2a3fc9b7
#
_entry.id   e43b275f212069e99d4d814f2a3fc9b7
#
_cell.length_a   1.000
_cell.length_b   1.000
_cell.length_c   1.000
_cell.angle_alpha   90.00
_cell.angle_beta   90.00
_cell.angle_gamma   90.00
#
_symmetry.space_group_name_H-M   'P 1'
#
loop_
_entity.id
_entity.type
_entity.pdbx_description
1 polymer ?
#
loop_
_entity_poly.entity_id
_entity_poly.type
_entity_poly.pdbx_seq_one_letter_code
_entity_poly.pdbx_strand_id
1 'polypeptide(L)'
;VLFGILDLGFGISNMIQTDSQLAELLPLMERVDRIAVDTEADSLHCYYEKLCLVQLSFGGNDYLIDPLAGFDLAPLANALTNKEIVLQGADFDLRLLRRSMNFVATRIFDTVIAARLLGIREFSLAALVERFFGTVLTKGSQKANWAQRPLPRHMAEYAMNDTRYLLPLAEKLEADLLERGRYEWFQQSCQRQLEQTSVQRVRDEDEAWRITGSGKMDGRTSAILRELWQWREKEAQAADRPAFHVLQNHLLLEAALAYAAGEAPDFRHFSARRRQAFRDAAEKALHLPESAWPVRRRRVGTRPTQQMERAAEALRRRRDAVADAHGLEPSFIAPRGALDAVAADESRSSTLLAPWQRSLLEL
;
A
#
# COMPACT_ATOMS: atom_id res chain seq x y z
N VAL A 1 -12.88 -3.94 34.73
CA VAL A 1 -11.85 -4.91 35.13
C VAL A 1 -10.55 -4.38 34.54
N LEU A 2 -9.66 -3.86 35.41
CA LEU A 2 -8.32 -3.42 35.04
C LEU A 2 -7.54 -4.64 34.54
N PHE A 3 -7.22 -4.67 33.26
CA PHE A 3 -6.17 -5.56 32.74
C PHE A 3 -4.83 -5.05 33.30
N GLY A 4 -4.32 -5.71 34.31
CA GLY A 4 -2.97 -5.53 34.79
C GLY A 4 -2.00 -5.91 33.67
N ILE A 5 -1.32 -4.91 33.12
CA ILE A 5 -0.17 -5.11 32.25
C ILE A 5 0.92 -5.70 33.15
N LEU A 6 1.09 -7.00 33.09
CA LEU A 6 2.29 -7.66 33.63
C LEU A 6 3.46 -7.19 32.78
N ASP A 7 4.28 -6.33 33.38
CA ASP A 7 5.60 -5.95 32.87
C ASP A 7 6.52 -7.19 32.96
N LEU A 8 6.30 -8.14 32.03
CA LEU A 8 7.16 -9.31 31.84
C LEU A 8 8.38 -8.82 31.08
N GLY A 9 9.52 -8.78 31.79
CA GLY A 9 10.81 -8.30 31.31
C GLY A 9 11.10 -8.70 29.87
N PHE A 10 11.35 -7.71 29.03
CA PHE A 10 11.65 -7.80 27.61
C PHE A 10 12.97 -8.56 27.36
N GLY A 11 12.89 -9.90 27.37
CA GLY A 11 13.86 -10.72 26.67
C GLY A 11 13.46 -10.74 25.18
N ILE A 12 14.43 -10.72 24.29
CA ILE A 12 14.32 -10.95 22.83
C ILE A 12 13.72 -12.35 22.53
N SER A 13 13.04 -12.96 23.47
CA SER A 13 12.51 -14.32 23.49
C SER A 13 11.43 -14.61 22.45
N ASN A 14 10.80 -13.59 21.87
CA ASN A 14 9.68 -13.75 20.95
C ASN A 14 10.05 -13.48 19.48
N MET A 15 11.35 -13.41 19.14
CA MET A 15 11.79 -13.30 17.75
C MET A 15 12.04 -14.70 17.17
N ILE A 16 11.31 -15.01 16.10
CA ILE A 16 11.36 -16.28 15.37
C ILE A 16 12.32 -16.11 14.19
N GLN A 17 13.41 -16.87 14.22
CA GLN A 17 14.49 -16.80 13.23
C GLN A 17 14.91 -18.18 12.69
N THR A 18 14.24 -19.25 13.13
CA THR A 18 14.55 -20.62 12.73
C THR A 18 13.29 -21.45 12.51
N ASP A 19 13.40 -22.52 11.69
CA ASP A 19 12.30 -23.46 11.47
C ASP A 19 11.82 -24.10 12.78
N SER A 20 12.72 -24.39 13.72
CA SER A 20 12.37 -24.98 15.03
C SER A 20 11.50 -24.03 15.86
N GLN A 21 11.88 -22.75 15.93
CA GLN A 21 11.09 -21.75 16.65
C GLN A 21 9.71 -21.55 16.00
N LEU A 22 9.66 -21.56 14.66
CA LEU A 22 8.38 -21.50 13.95
C LEU A 22 7.52 -22.71 14.26
N ALA A 23 8.09 -23.92 14.25
CA ALA A 23 7.38 -25.17 14.58
C ALA A 23 6.79 -25.15 16.00
N GLU A 24 7.42 -24.48 16.97
CA GLU A 24 6.87 -24.28 18.32
C GLU A 24 5.71 -23.28 18.34
N LEU A 25 5.68 -22.31 17.42
CA LEU A 25 4.63 -21.29 17.32
C LEU A 25 3.36 -21.83 16.67
N LEU A 26 3.47 -22.70 15.66
CA LEU A 26 2.33 -23.17 14.86
C LEU A 26 1.19 -23.79 15.71
N PRO A 27 1.44 -24.68 16.70
CA PRO A 27 0.38 -25.22 17.54
C PRO A 27 -0.35 -24.18 18.39
N LEU A 28 0.29 -23.05 18.72
CA LEU A 28 -0.36 -21.94 19.43
C LEU A 28 -1.29 -21.19 18.48
N MET A 29 -0.89 -21.01 17.22
CA MET A 29 -1.72 -20.38 16.19
C MET A 29 -2.97 -21.21 15.87
N GLU A 30 -2.89 -22.54 15.94
CA GLU A 30 -4.04 -23.44 15.70
C GLU A 30 -5.19 -23.20 16.68
N ARG A 31 -4.89 -22.76 17.91
CA ARG A 31 -5.86 -22.58 19.00
C ARG A 31 -6.68 -21.29 18.91
N VAL A 32 -6.39 -20.43 17.97
CA VAL A 32 -7.07 -19.13 17.81
C VAL A 32 -7.66 -18.98 16.42
N ASP A 33 -8.78 -18.25 16.30
CA ASP A 33 -9.43 -18.00 15.03
C ASP A 33 -8.99 -16.67 14.41
N ARG A 34 -8.51 -15.72 15.22
CA ARG A 34 -8.08 -14.38 14.82
C ARG A 34 -6.62 -14.16 15.17
N ILE A 35 -5.87 -13.57 14.27
CA ILE A 35 -4.47 -13.17 14.45
C ILE A 35 -4.31 -11.74 13.92
N ALA A 36 -3.77 -10.85 14.75
CA ALA A 36 -3.35 -9.55 14.30
C ALA A 36 -2.02 -9.68 13.54
N VAL A 37 -1.91 -9.03 12.39
CA VAL A 37 -0.74 -9.08 11.52
C VAL A 37 -0.38 -7.68 11.07
N ASP A 38 0.93 -7.40 11.02
CA ASP A 38 1.50 -6.22 10.38
C ASP A 38 2.81 -6.62 9.68
N THR A 39 3.33 -5.80 8.80
CA THR A 39 4.56 -6.11 8.06
C THR A 39 5.45 -4.90 7.90
N GLU A 40 6.77 -5.13 7.92
CA GLU A 40 7.74 -4.09 7.61
C GLU A 40 8.61 -4.47 6.42
N ALA A 41 8.89 -3.48 5.59
CA ALA A 41 9.70 -3.61 4.39
C ALA A 41 10.80 -2.53 4.31
N ASP A 42 11.78 -2.76 3.47
CA ASP A 42 12.91 -1.84 3.24
C ASP A 42 12.78 -0.98 1.97
N SER A 43 11.56 -0.74 1.49
CA SER A 43 11.27 -0.04 0.23
C SER A 43 11.89 1.36 0.08
N LEU A 44 12.20 2.02 1.21
CA LEU A 44 12.89 3.32 1.22
C LEU A 44 14.42 3.21 1.18
N HIS A 45 14.97 2.00 1.24
CA HIS A 45 16.40 1.76 1.43
C HIS A 45 17.03 0.87 0.34
N CYS A 46 16.24 0.12 -0.42
CA CYS A 46 16.70 -0.78 -1.48
C CYS A 46 15.90 -0.60 -2.77
N TYR A 47 16.40 -1.18 -3.87
CA TYR A 47 15.69 -1.23 -5.14
C TYR A 47 14.63 -2.35 -5.16
N TYR A 48 15.03 -3.53 -4.69
CA TYR A 48 14.14 -4.68 -4.57
C TYR A 48 13.60 -4.76 -3.14
N GLU A 49 12.38 -4.27 -2.95
CA GLU A 49 11.70 -4.31 -1.68
C GLU A 49 11.59 -5.74 -1.14
N LYS A 50 12.03 -5.93 0.11
CA LYS A 50 11.99 -7.21 0.84
C LYS A 50 11.04 -7.12 2.02
N LEU A 51 10.37 -8.23 2.32
CA LEU A 51 9.70 -8.43 3.59
C LEU A 51 10.77 -8.58 4.68
N CYS A 52 10.86 -7.60 5.57
CA CYS A 52 11.90 -7.55 6.59
C CYS A 52 11.44 -8.05 7.95
N LEU A 53 10.14 -7.91 8.26
CA LEU A 53 9.56 -8.35 9.51
C LEU A 53 8.09 -8.68 9.31
N VAL A 54 7.58 -9.70 10.00
CA VAL A 54 6.15 -9.96 10.18
C VAL A 54 5.85 -9.94 11.67
N GLN A 55 4.93 -9.08 12.06
CA GLN A 55 4.44 -8.98 13.43
C GLN A 55 3.17 -9.79 13.58
N LEU A 56 3.07 -10.57 14.65
CA LEU A 56 1.88 -11.32 15.00
C LEU A 56 1.49 -11.04 16.45
N SER A 57 0.22 -10.78 16.71
CA SER A 57 -0.32 -10.73 18.07
C SER A 57 -1.55 -11.63 18.18
N PHE A 58 -1.52 -12.60 19.09
CA PHE A 58 -2.63 -13.50 19.39
C PHE A 58 -2.44 -14.17 20.76
N GLY A 59 -3.53 -14.60 21.38
CA GLY A 59 -3.47 -15.30 22.66
C GLY A 59 -2.80 -14.49 23.78
N GLY A 60 -2.81 -13.15 23.68
CA GLY A 60 -2.20 -12.25 24.65
C GLY A 60 -0.67 -12.09 24.54
N ASN A 61 -0.08 -12.61 23.47
CA ASN A 61 1.38 -12.53 23.20
C ASN A 61 1.65 -11.87 21.85
N ASP A 62 2.82 -11.22 21.76
CA ASP A 62 3.34 -10.59 20.55
C ASP A 62 4.56 -11.37 20.05
N TYR A 63 4.64 -11.62 18.77
CA TYR A 63 5.72 -12.35 18.11
C TYR A 63 6.26 -11.55 16.93
N LEU A 64 7.58 -11.61 16.73
CA LEU A 64 8.27 -11.04 15.59
C LEU A 64 8.87 -12.18 14.76
N ILE A 65 8.49 -12.27 13.51
CA ILE A 65 9.05 -13.24 12.57
C ILE A 65 10.08 -12.51 11.71
N ASP A 66 11.30 -13.05 11.63
CA ASP A 66 12.39 -12.46 10.85
C ASP A 66 12.62 -13.22 9.52
N PRO A 67 11.98 -12.80 8.42
CA PRO A 67 12.16 -13.44 7.12
C PRO A 67 13.60 -13.38 6.60
N LEU A 68 14.38 -12.38 7.05
CA LEU A 68 15.78 -12.20 6.62
C LEU A 68 16.74 -13.23 7.24
N ALA A 69 16.29 -13.99 8.24
CA ALA A 69 17.06 -15.12 8.79
C ALA A 69 17.12 -16.32 7.83
N GLY A 70 16.28 -16.36 6.78
CA GLY A 70 16.41 -17.32 5.68
C GLY A 70 15.82 -18.71 5.93
N PHE A 71 14.89 -18.85 6.87
CA PHE A 71 14.14 -20.09 7.10
C PHE A 71 12.85 -20.16 6.27
N ASP A 72 12.21 -21.33 6.21
CA ASP A 72 11.01 -21.53 5.39
C ASP A 72 9.77 -20.87 6.02
N LEU A 73 9.15 -19.96 5.28
CA LEU A 73 7.91 -19.26 5.68
C LEU A 73 6.62 -19.95 5.19
N ALA A 74 6.70 -21.01 4.39
CA ALA A 74 5.52 -21.71 3.89
C ALA A 74 4.63 -22.29 5.02
N PRO A 75 5.18 -22.85 6.11
CA PRO A 75 4.36 -23.28 7.24
C PRO A 75 3.58 -22.13 7.90
N LEU A 76 4.18 -20.93 8.02
CA LEU A 76 3.51 -19.74 8.52
C LEU A 76 2.36 -19.30 7.60
N ALA A 77 2.62 -19.24 6.29
CA ALA A 77 1.59 -18.91 5.31
C ALA A 77 0.39 -19.85 5.39
N ASN A 78 0.64 -21.16 5.50
CA ASN A 78 -0.39 -22.17 5.64
C ASN A 78 -1.19 -22.01 6.95
N ALA A 79 -0.52 -21.73 8.07
CA ALA A 79 -1.17 -21.53 9.35
C ALA A 79 -2.08 -20.29 9.37
N LEU A 80 -1.73 -19.25 8.63
CA LEU A 80 -2.53 -18.02 8.50
C LEU A 80 -3.74 -18.18 7.57
N THR A 81 -3.71 -19.12 6.61
CA THR A 81 -4.72 -19.19 5.52
C THR A 81 -6.16 -19.32 6.02
N ASN A 82 -6.37 -20.08 7.11
CA ASN A 82 -7.71 -20.32 7.66
C ASN A 82 -8.08 -19.38 8.81
N LYS A 83 -7.26 -18.37 9.10
CA LYS A 83 -7.50 -17.40 10.17
C LYS A 83 -8.19 -16.15 9.64
N GLU A 84 -8.88 -15.46 10.51
CA GLU A 84 -9.25 -14.07 10.23
C GLU A 84 -8.06 -13.18 10.59
N ILE A 85 -7.51 -12.51 9.59
CA ILE A 85 -6.33 -11.66 9.75
C ILE A 85 -6.78 -10.24 10.07
N VAL A 86 -6.41 -9.74 11.24
CA VAL A 86 -6.72 -8.38 11.69
C VAL A 86 -5.56 -7.45 11.34
N LEU A 87 -5.83 -6.41 10.55
CA LEU A 87 -4.81 -5.48 10.03
C LEU A 87 -5.25 -4.02 10.19
N GLN A 88 -4.28 -3.13 10.07
CA GLN A 88 -4.48 -1.68 10.02
C GLN A 88 -4.23 -1.16 8.60
N GLY A 89 -5.26 -1.19 7.73
CA GLY A 89 -5.10 -0.76 6.34
C GLY A 89 -4.44 -1.82 5.46
N ALA A 90 -5.09 -2.93 5.27
CA ALA A 90 -4.58 -4.20 4.78
C ALA A 90 -3.93 -4.24 3.37
N ASP A 91 -4.08 -3.20 2.51
CA ASP A 91 -3.68 -3.31 1.08
C ASP A 91 -2.19 -3.61 0.90
N PHE A 92 -1.33 -2.91 1.63
CA PHE A 92 0.12 -3.05 1.51
C PHE A 92 0.59 -4.42 2.03
N ASP A 93 0.17 -4.78 3.25
CA ASP A 93 0.60 -6.00 3.92
C ASP A 93 0.19 -7.26 3.15
N LEU A 94 -1.07 -7.33 2.71
CA LEU A 94 -1.56 -8.46 1.93
C LEU A 94 -0.80 -8.63 0.61
N ARG A 95 -0.45 -7.54 -0.07
CA ARG A 95 0.36 -7.60 -1.29
C ARG A 95 1.80 -8.01 -1.01
N LEU A 96 2.38 -7.53 0.08
CA LEU A 96 3.75 -7.86 0.48
C LEU A 96 3.84 -9.33 0.89
N LEU A 97 2.94 -9.82 1.73
CA LEU A 97 2.87 -11.22 2.15
C LEU A 97 2.64 -12.17 0.98
N ARG A 98 1.75 -11.80 0.04
CA ARG A 98 1.54 -12.57 -1.17
C ARG A 98 2.80 -12.67 -2.01
N ARG A 99 3.49 -11.56 -2.24
CA ARG A 99 4.70 -11.52 -3.07
C ARG A 99 5.87 -12.27 -2.42
N SER A 100 5.99 -12.18 -1.10
CA SER A 100 7.15 -12.68 -0.36
C SER A 100 7.02 -14.13 0.08
N MET A 101 5.80 -14.60 0.39
CA MET A 101 5.58 -15.96 0.90
C MET A 101 4.34 -16.64 0.29
N ASN A 102 3.84 -16.13 -0.84
CA ASN A 102 2.66 -16.62 -1.55
C ASN A 102 1.38 -16.76 -0.68
N PHE A 103 1.30 -15.95 0.37
CA PHE A 103 0.14 -15.94 1.26
C PHE A 103 -1.04 -15.18 0.64
N VAL A 104 -2.22 -15.79 0.69
CA VAL A 104 -3.50 -15.17 0.30
C VAL A 104 -4.48 -15.32 1.45
N ALA A 105 -4.86 -14.20 2.06
CA ALA A 105 -5.85 -14.21 3.12
C ALA A 105 -7.23 -14.58 2.57
N THR A 106 -7.98 -15.36 3.34
CA THR A 106 -9.38 -15.74 3.03
C THR A 106 -10.41 -14.89 3.78
N ARG A 107 -10.02 -14.38 4.95
CA ARG A 107 -10.84 -13.49 5.78
C ARG A 107 -9.96 -12.43 6.40
N ILE A 108 -10.43 -11.18 6.40
CA ILE A 108 -9.74 -10.08 7.06
C ILE A 108 -10.71 -9.24 7.91
N PHE A 109 -10.15 -8.63 8.94
CA PHE A 109 -10.74 -7.50 9.65
C PHE A 109 -9.81 -6.30 9.49
N ASP A 110 -10.19 -5.33 8.64
CA ASP A 110 -9.41 -4.10 8.44
C ASP A 110 -9.97 -2.98 9.33
N THR A 111 -9.18 -2.58 10.34
CA THR A 111 -9.58 -1.57 11.31
C THR A 111 -9.78 -0.18 10.68
N VAL A 112 -9.12 0.14 9.57
CA VAL A 112 -9.34 1.40 8.83
C VAL A 112 -10.71 1.38 8.14
N ILE A 113 -11.09 0.27 7.51
CA ILE A 113 -12.42 0.12 6.90
C ILE A 113 -13.50 0.25 7.97
N ALA A 114 -13.33 -0.46 9.10
CA ALA A 114 -14.26 -0.40 10.23
C ALA A 114 -14.41 1.02 10.77
N ALA A 115 -13.32 1.70 11.08
CA ALA A 115 -13.31 3.07 11.59
C ALA A 115 -13.99 4.05 10.61
N ARG A 116 -13.72 3.94 9.32
CA ARG A 116 -14.34 4.80 8.30
C ARG A 116 -15.85 4.55 8.17
N LEU A 117 -16.30 3.31 8.26
CA LEU A 117 -17.74 2.98 8.30
C LEU A 117 -18.43 3.50 9.56
N LEU A 118 -17.70 3.67 10.65
CA LEU A 118 -18.20 4.30 11.87
C LEU A 118 -18.17 5.83 11.83
N GLY A 119 -17.68 6.43 10.73
CA GLY A 119 -17.57 7.87 10.58
C GLY A 119 -16.39 8.47 11.37
N ILE A 120 -15.44 7.65 11.80
CA ILE A 120 -14.24 8.11 12.50
C ILE A 120 -13.29 8.70 11.46
N ARG A 121 -12.93 9.98 11.63
CA ARG A 121 -12.08 10.71 10.67
C ARG A 121 -10.59 10.48 10.90
N GLU A 122 -10.18 10.36 12.17
CA GLU A 122 -8.80 10.08 12.56
C GLU A 122 -8.64 8.58 12.82
N PHE A 123 -8.30 7.85 11.78
CA PHE A 123 -8.24 6.39 11.78
C PHE A 123 -6.82 5.83 11.70
N SER A 124 -5.78 6.63 12.02
CA SER A 124 -4.44 6.06 12.25
C SER A 124 -4.46 5.14 13.48
N LEU A 125 -3.59 4.12 13.52
CA LEU A 125 -3.53 3.22 14.67
C LEU A 125 -3.36 3.99 15.99
N ALA A 126 -2.44 4.96 16.02
CA ALA A 126 -2.20 5.79 17.21
C ALA A 126 -3.47 6.52 17.65
N ALA A 127 -4.22 7.13 16.72
CA ALA A 127 -5.46 7.85 17.05
C ALA A 127 -6.57 6.90 17.54
N LEU A 128 -6.68 5.71 16.94
CA LEU A 128 -7.65 4.72 17.38
C LEU A 128 -7.30 4.14 18.75
N VAL A 129 -6.02 3.83 19.01
CA VAL A 129 -5.56 3.34 20.30
C VAL A 129 -5.74 4.40 21.39
N GLU A 130 -5.42 5.65 21.12
CA GLU A 130 -5.68 6.74 22.05
C GLU A 130 -7.18 6.90 22.35
N ARG A 131 -8.01 6.88 21.31
CA ARG A 131 -9.48 7.01 21.43
C ARG A 131 -10.12 5.89 22.24
N PHE A 132 -9.76 4.62 21.98
CA PHE A 132 -10.44 3.47 22.54
C PHE A 132 -9.80 2.94 23.83
N PHE A 133 -8.53 3.25 24.07
CA PHE A 133 -7.76 2.72 25.22
C PHE A 133 -7.09 3.80 26.07
N GLY A 134 -7.10 5.08 25.63
CA GLY A 134 -6.42 6.17 26.34
C GLY A 134 -4.90 6.06 26.33
N THR A 135 -4.34 5.20 25.48
CA THR A 135 -2.89 4.95 25.38
C THR A 135 -2.29 5.73 24.22
N VAL A 136 -1.24 6.50 24.50
CA VAL A 136 -0.51 7.25 23.47
C VAL A 136 0.64 6.38 22.95
N LEU A 137 0.57 5.99 21.67
CA LEU A 137 1.64 5.26 21.00
C LEU A 137 2.78 6.21 20.60
N THR A 138 4.02 5.78 20.85
CA THR A 138 5.20 6.52 20.43
C THR A 138 5.36 6.48 18.92
N LYS A 139 5.47 7.65 18.28
CA LYS A 139 5.80 7.74 16.85
C LYS A 139 7.29 7.43 16.66
N GLY A 140 7.65 6.66 15.62
CA GLY A 140 9.09 6.46 15.47
C GLY A 140 9.56 5.78 14.18
N SER A 141 9.41 4.49 14.06
CA SER A 141 10.27 3.70 13.16
C SER A 141 9.72 3.49 11.73
N GLN A 142 8.62 4.12 11.33
CA GLN A 142 7.97 3.92 10.02
C GLN A 142 8.90 4.07 8.80
N LYS A 143 9.95 4.92 8.90
CA LYS A 143 10.91 5.15 7.82
C LYS A 143 12.28 4.54 8.10
N ALA A 144 12.39 3.70 9.12
CA ALA A 144 13.64 3.07 9.52
C ALA A 144 14.11 2.06 8.44
N ASN A 145 15.37 1.72 8.50
CA ASN A 145 15.90 0.62 7.69
C ASN A 145 15.57 -0.71 8.36
N TRP A 146 14.44 -1.30 8.01
CA TRP A 146 13.98 -2.57 8.57
C TRP A 146 14.84 -3.77 8.20
N ALA A 147 15.72 -3.65 7.21
CA ALA A 147 16.70 -4.68 6.89
C ALA A 147 17.91 -4.69 7.86
N GLN A 148 18.04 -3.72 8.76
CA GLN A 148 19.13 -3.68 9.73
C GLN A 148 19.08 -4.89 10.67
N ARG A 149 20.23 -5.56 10.83
CA ARG A 149 20.42 -6.66 11.81
C ARG A 149 21.71 -6.44 12.61
N PRO A 150 21.72 -6.78 13.91
CA PRO A 150 20.55 -7.18 14.70
C PRO A 150 19.49 -6.09 14.74
N LEU A 151 18.20 -6.47 14.87
CA LEU A 151 17.09 -5.51 14.94
C LEU A 151 17.21 -4.68 16.24
N PRO A 152 17.28 -3.35 16.16
CA PRO A 152 17.37 -2.50 17.36
C PRO A 152 16.14 -2.66 18.26
N ARG A 153 16.37 -2.65 19.58
CA ARG A 153 15.29 -2.87 20.57
C ARG A 153 14.11 -1.92 20.38
N HIS A 154 14.35 -0.63 20.14
CA HIS A 154 13.29 0.36 19.94
C HIS A 154 12.45 0.08 18.67
N MET A 155 13.04 -0.52 17.62
CA MET A 155 12.32 -0.95 16.43
C MET A 155 11.47 -2.19 16.70
N ALA A 156 12.00 -3.15 17.48
CA ALA A 156 11.23 -4.31 17.90
C ALA A 156 10.02 -3.92 18.78
N GLU A 157 10.21 -3.00 19.71
CA GLU A 157 9.13 -2.46 20.57
C GLU A 157 8.07 -1.71 19.72
N TYR A 158 8.51 -0.92 18.76
CA TYR A 158 7.61 -0.25 17.81
C TYR A 158 6.78 -1.29 17.04
N ALA A 159 7.42 -2.25 16.40
CA ALA A 159 6.78 -3.29 15.60
C ALA A 159 5.74 -4.12 16.40
N MET A 160 6.06 -4.48 17.65
CA MET A 160 5.10 -5.17 18.52
C MET A 160 3.87 -4.30 18.85
N ASN A 161 4.04 -2.99 18.97
CA ASN A 161 2.92 -2.09 19.25
C ASN A 161 1.96 -1.95 18.05
N ASP A 162 2.42 -2.18 16.83
CA ASP A 162 1.58 -2.08 15.63
C ASP A 162 0.55 -3.23 15.54
N THR A 163 0.77 -4.36 16.23
CA THR A 163 -0.20 -5.47 16.29
C THR A 163 -0.89 -5.66 17.65
N ARG A 164 -0.22 -5.31 18.74
CA ARG A 164 -0.68 -5.56 20.13
C ARG A 164 -2.11 -5.11 20.41
N TYR A 165 -2.51 -3.97 19.86
CA TYR A 165 -3.82 -3.38 20.12
C TYR A 165 -4.86 -3.77 19.08
N LEU A 166 -4.49 -4.44 17.98
CA LEU A 166 -5.40 -4.67 16.86
C LEU A 166 -6.56 -5.60 17.22
N LEU A 167 -6.31 -6.70 17.94
CA LEU A 167 -7.40 -7.62 18.33
C LEU A 167 -8.42 -6.95 19.25
N PRO A 168 -8.05 -6.33 20.40
CA PRO A 168 -9.02 -5.64 21.24
C PRO A 168 -9.66 -4.44 20.56
N LEU A 169 -8.97 -3.78 19.63
CA LEU A 169 -9.55 -2.71 18.81
C LEU A 169 -10.60 -3.26 17.85
N ALA A 170 -10.31 -4.38 17.19
CA ALA A 170 -11.27 -5.03 16.29
C ALA A 170 -12.54 -5.42 17.01
N GLU A 171 -12.47 -5.99 18.23
CA GLU A 171 -13.63 -6.34 19.05
C GLU A 171 -14.53 -5.11 19.32
N LYS A 172 -13.95 -3.96 19.68
CA LYS A 172 -14.69 -2.71 19.92
C LYS A 172 -15.33 -2.17 18.64
N LEU A 173 -14.56 -2.12 17.55
CA LEU A 173 -15.05 -1.62 16.26
C LEU A 173 -16.14 -2.54 15.70
N GLU A 174 -16.03 -3.86 15.88
CA GLU A 174 -17.05 -4.83 15.47
C GLU A 174 -18.35 -4.64 16.24
N ALA A 175 -18.29 -4.47 17.56
CA ALA A 175 -19.45 -4.17 18.39
C ALA A 175 -20.17 -2.89 17.93
N ASP A 176 -19.42 -1.81 17.68
CA ASP A 176 -19.96 -0.53 17.19
C ASP A 176 -20.58 -0.67 15.78
N LEU A 177 -19.99 -1.49 14.89
CA LEU A 177 -20.53 -1.76 13.56
C LEU A 177 -21.85 -2.54 13.63
N LEU A 178 -21.93 -3.52 14.51
CA LEU A 178 -23.16 -4.30 14.76
C LEU A 178 -24.26 -3.40 15.33
N GLU A 179 -23.96 -2.58 16.34
CA GLU A 179 -24.89 -1.64 16.94
C GLU A 179 -25.48 -0.66 15.91
N ARG A 180 -24.65 -0.20 14.96
CA ARG A 180 -25.10 0.73 13.89
C ARG A 180 -25.70 0.05 12.67
N GLY A 181 -25.78 -1.29 12.65
CA GLY A 181 -26.28 -2.05 11.50
C GLY A 181 -25.39 -1.94 10.25
N ARG A 182 -24.07 -1.70 10.43
CA ARG A 182 -23.10 -1.51 9.33
C ARG A 182 -22.13 -2.67 9.16
N TYR A 183 -22.30 -3.75 9.89
CA TYR A 183 -21.41 -4.91 9.83
C TYR A 183 -21.42 -5.60 8.46
N GLU A 184 -22.58 -5.68 7.80
CA GLU A 184 -22.65 -6.19 6.43
C GLU A 184 -21.87 -5.32 5.43
N TRP A 185 -21.94 -3.99 5.56
CA TRP A 185 -21.15 -3.07 4.74
C TRP A 185 -19.64 -3.29 4.94
N PHE A 186 -19.27 -3.55 6.18
CA PHE A 186 -17.88 -3.88 6.54
C PHE A 186 -17.44 -5.18 5.88
N GLN A 187 -18.23 -6.26 5.99
CA GLN A 187 -17.90 -7.55 5.37
C GLN A 187 -17.73 -7.42 3.85
N GLN A 188 -18.67 -6.73 3.17
CA GLN A 188 -18.58 -6.49 1.73
C GLN A 188 -17.34 -5.65 1.34
N SER A 189 -16.96 -4.69 2.17
CA SER A 189 -15.77 -3.87 1.95
C SER A 189 -14.48 -4.67 2.12
N CYS A 190 -14.39 -5.51 3.15
CA CYS A 190 -13.27 -6.43 3.37
C CYS A 190 -13.16 -7.47 2.26
N GLN A 191 -14.27 -8.05 1.81
CA GLN A 191 -14.29 -8.98 0.68
C GLN A 191 -13.74 -8.32 -0.59
N ARG A 192 -14.17 -7.11 -0.88
CA ARG A 192 -13.64 -6.33 -2.01
C ARG A 192 -12.15 -6.05 -1.88
N GLN A 193 -11.67 -5.74 -0.69
CA GLN A 193 -10.24 -5.56 -0.41
C GLN A 193 -9.45 -6.84 -0.73
N LEU A 194 -9.95 -7.99 -0.28
CA LEU A 194 -9.36 -9.30 -0.59
C LEU A 194 -9.26 -9.55 -2.10
N GLU A 195 -10.33 -9.30 -2.83
CA GLU A 195 -10.37 -9.44 -4.30
C GLU A 195 -9.34 -8.55 -4.98
N GLN A 196 -9.22 -7.28 -4.54
CA GLN A 196 -8.26 -6.33 -5.11
C GLN A 196 -6.80 -6.67 -4.79
N THR A 197 -6.53 -7.26 -3.63
CA THR A 197 -5.19 -7.66 -3.22
C THR A 197 -4.80 -9.05 -3.70
N SER A 198 -5.78 -9.89 -4.05
CA SER A 198 -5.55 -11.23 -4.63
C SER A 198 -4.99 -11.18 -6.07
N VAL A 199 -5.15 -10.07 -6.77
CA VAL A 199 -4.63 -9.90 -8.14
C VAL A 199 -3.24 -9.30 -8.10
N GLN A 200 -2.26 -9.99 -8.68
CA GLN A 200 -0.93 -9.42 -8.88
C GLN A 200 -1.00 -8.32 -9.94
N ARG A 201 -0.69 -7.09 -9.52
CA ARG A 201 -0.53 -6.00 -10.48
C ARG A 201 0.79 -6.21 -11.24
N VAL A 202 0.69 -6.66 -12.47
CA VAL A 202 1.85 -6.68 -13.37
C VAL A 202 2.12 -5.23 -13.77
N ARG A 203 3.31 -4.74 -13.42
CA ARG A 203 3.78 -3.43 -13.89
C ARG A 203 4.08 -3.58 -15.37
N ASP A 204 3.47 -2.75 -16.19
CA ASP A 204 3.84 -2.62 -17.59
C ASP A 204 5.21 -1.90 -17.64
N GLU A 205 6.28 -2.66 -17.82
CA GLU A 205 7.65 -2.14 -17.81
C GLU A 205 7.88 -1.17 -18.96
N ASP A 206 7.22 -1.36 -20.10
CA ASP A 206 7.32 -0.49 -21.26
C ASP A 206 6.69 0.88 -21.03
N GLU A 207 5.79 0.98 -20.04
CA GLU A 207 5.08 2.20 -19.70
C GLU A 207 5.52 2.80 -18.34
N ALA A 208 6.37 2.10 -17.58
CA ALA A 208 6.77 2.48 -16.23
C ALA A 208 7.54 3.82 -16.17
N TRP A 209 8.17 4.23 -17.29
CA TRP A 209 8.83 5.53 -17.44
C TRP A 209 7.87 6.72 -17.48
N ARG A 210 6.56 6.50 -17.64
CA ARG A 210 5.53 7.55 -17.65
C ARG A 210 5.25 8.03 -16.22
N ILE A 211 6.22 8.73 -15.67
CA ILE A 211 6.11 9.33 -14.34
C ILE A 211 5.15 10.53 -14.35
N THR A 212 4.68 10.92 -13.17
CA THR A 212 3.80 12.09 -13.00
C THR A 212 4.45 13.33 -13.61
N GLY A 213 3.73 14.03 -14.49
CA GLY A 213 4.21 15.20 -15.23
C GLY A 213 4.60 14.91 -16.68
N SER A 214 4.91 13.66 -17.05
CA SER A 214 5.33 13.29 -18.42
C SER A 214 4.22 13.43 -19.48
N GLY A 215 2.94 13.36 -19.09
CA GLY A 215 1.81 13.32 -20.02
C GLY A 215 1.62 14.57 -20.92
N LYS A 216 2.31 15.67 -20.63
CA LYS A 216 2.28 16.91 -21.43
C LYS A 216 3.43 17.02 -22.43
N MET A 217 4.42 16.12 -22.36
CA MET A 217 5.61 16.13 -23.21
C MET A 217 5.28 15.70 -24.65
N ASP A 218 6.02 16.24 -25.63
CA ASP A 218 5.99 15.78 -27.01
C ASP A 218 6.71 14.43 -27.17
N GLY A 219 6.69 13.86 -28.38
CA GLY A 219 7.27 12.55 -28.65
C GLY A 219 8.78 12.51 -28.43
N ARG A 220 9.50 13.57 -28.85
CA ARG A 220 10.97 13.68 -28.70
C ARG A 220 11.37 13.78 -27.24
N THR A 221 10.76 14.68 -26.48
CA THR A 221 11.01 14.85 -25.05
C THR A 221 10.64 13.57 -24.27
N SER A 222 9.57 12.89 -24.66
CA SER A 222 9.16 11.61 -24.08
C SER A 222 10.17 10.50 -24.36
N ALA A 223 10.81 10.48 -25.54
CA ALA A 223 11.87 9.53 -25.86
C ALA A 223 13.11 9.76 -24.98
N ILE A 224 13.50 11.02 -24.78
CA ILE A 224 14.61 11.38 -23.89
C ILE A 224 14.28 10.95 -22.45
N LEU A 225 13.09 11.30 -21.95
CA LEU A 225 12.67 10.90 -20.61
C LEU A 225 12.71 9.38 -20.42
N ARG A 226 12.27 8.59 -21.41
CA ARG A 226 12.27 7.13 -21.33
C ARG A 226 13.70 6.58 -21.21
N GLU A 227 14.65 7.05 -22.00
CA GLU A 227 16.03 6.59 -21.95
C GLU A 227 16.72 7.02 -20.64
N LEU A 228 16.48 8.25 -20.16
CA LEU A 228 16.99 8.73 -18.87
C LEU A 228 16.38 7.95 -17.69
N TRP A 229 15.09 7.62 -17.76
CA TRP A 229 14.42 6.80 -16.77
C TRP A 229 15.01 5.38 -16.74
N GLN A 230 15.21 4.74 -17.89
CA GLN A 230 15.84 3.42 -17.98
C GLN A 230 17.27 3.41 -17.45
N TRP A 231 18.03 4.47 -17.75
CA TRP A 231 19.36 4.65 -17.17
C TRP A 231 19.28 4.72 -15.63
N ARG A 232 18.38 5.52 -15.09
CA ARG A 232 18.21 5.63 -13.64
C ARG A 232 17.84 4.30 -12.98
N GLU A 233 16.90 3.56 -13.55
CA GLU A 233 16.53 2.25 -13.03
C GLU A 233 17.72 1.28 -13.01
N LYS A 234 18.54 1.26 -14.08
CA LYS A 234 19.74 0.42 -14.13
C LYS A 234 20.78 0.82 -13.06
N GLU A 235 21.02 2.12 -12.86
CA GLU A 235 21.92 2.60 -11.81
C GLU A 235 21.39 2.28 -10.41
N ALA A 236 20.08 2.42 -10.20
CA ALA A 236 19.41 2.10 -8.94
C ALA A 236 19.48 0.60 -8.63
N GLN A 237 19.19 -0.23 -9.62
CA GLN A 237 19.25 -1.67 -9.54
C GLN A 237 20.67 -2.18 -9.25
N ALA A 238 21.67 -1.68 -9.97
CA ALA A 238 23.07 -2.07 -9.79
C ALA A 238 23.61 -1.71 -8.39
N ALA A 239 23.07 -0.67 -7.77
CA ALA A 239 23.48 -0.21 -6.45
C ALA A 239 22.53 -0.74 -5.31
N ASP A 240 21.53 -1.51 -5.65
CA ASP A 240 20.40 -1.90 -4.76
C ASP A 240 19.90 -0.72 -3.91
N ARG A 241 19.56 0.39 -4.57
CA ARG A 241 19.06 1.60 -3.93
C ARG A 241 17.80 2.10 -4.61
N PRO A 242 16.89 2.74 -3.88
CA PRO A 242 15.70 3.33 -4.48
C PRO A 242 16.06 4.29 -5.62
N ALA A 243 15.28 4.24 -6.71
CA ALA A 243 15.54 5.05 -7.90
C ALA A 243 15.57 6.56 -7.61
N PHE A 244 14.80 7.03 -6.63
CA PHE A 244 14.79 8.45 -6.23
C PHE A 244 16.06 8.90 -5.51
N HIS A 245 16.88 7.99 -4.96
CA HIS A 245 18.22 8.28 -4.46
C HIS A 245 19.25 8.46 -5.56
N VAL A 246 18.99 7.90 -6.74
CA VAL A 246 19.85 8.15 -7.93
C VAL A 246 19.49 9.50 -8.54
N LEU A 247 18.20 9.71 -8.85
CA LEU A 247 17.69 10.97 -9.36
C LEU A 247 16.15 11.05 -9.16
N GLN A 248 15.67 12.14 -8.60
CA GLN A 248 14.25 12.34 -8.34
C GLN A 248 13.46 12.56 -9.64
N ASN A 249 12.17 12.24 -9.64
CA ASN A 249 11.32 12.31 -10.84
C ASN A 249 11.27 13.71 -11.47
N HIS A 250 11.20 14.78 -10.66
CA HIS A 250 11.16 16.14 -11.19
C HIS A 250 12.46 16.50 -11.92
N LEU A 251 13.62 16.08 -11.40
CA LEU A 251 14.92 16.31 -12.06
C LEU A 251 15.07 15.53 -13.37
N LEU A 252 14.48 14.33 -13.48
CA LEU A 252 14.38 13.61 -14.75
C LEU A 252 13.57 14.37 -15.79
N LEU A 253 12.42 14.94 -15.38
CA LEU A 253 11.58 15.74 -16.27
C LEU A 253 12.31 17.00 -16.75
N GLU A 254 12.93 17.72 -15.83
CA GLU A 254 13.74 18.92 -16.13
C GLU A 254 14.88 18.60 -17.10
N ALA A 255 15.61 17.51 -16.85
CA ALA A 255 16.68 17.07 -17.72
C ALA A 255 16.18 16.70 -19.12
N ALA A 256 15.04 15.99 -19.23
CA ALA A 256 14.48 15.65 -20.52
C ALA A 256 14.08 16.89 -21.33
N LEU A 257 13.50 17.90 -20.67
CA LEU A 257 13.16 19.19 -21.29
C LEU A 257 14.40 19.96 -21.73
N ALA A 258 15.44 20.03 -20.89
CA ALA A 258 16.70 20.72 -21.21
C ALA A 258 17.38 20.09 -22.43
N TYR A 259 17.55 18.75 -22.46
CA TYR A 259 18.11 18.08 -23.63
C TYR A 259 17.28 18.25 -24.89
N ALA A 260 15.95 18.28 -24.79
CA ALA A 260 15.08 18.56 -25.94
C ALA A 260 15.26 19.98 -26.49
N ALA A 261 15.59 20.94 -25.62
CA ALA A 261 15.91 22.32 -25.96
C ALA A 261 17.37 22.52 -26.49
N GLY A 262 18.21 21.47 -26.48
CA GLY A 262 19.61 21.53 -26.87
C GLY A 262 20.54 21.99 -25.74
N GLU A 263 20.09 22.01 -24.50
CA GLU A 263 20.83 22.35 -23.32
C GLU A 263 21.39 21.09 -22.65
N ALA A 264 22.55 21.19 -22.00
CA ALA A 264 23.14 20.10 -21.23
C ALA A 264 22.99 20.39 -19.73
N PRO A 265 22.06 19.73 -19.02
CA PRO A 265 21.90 19.93 -17.59
C PRO A 265 23.14 19.47 -16.81
N ASP A 266 23.59 20.28 -15.84
CA ASP A 266 24.80 20.02 -15.05
C ASP A 266 24.46 19.31 -13.73
N PHE A 267 24.77 18.02 -13.66
CA PHE A 267 24.68 17.21 -12.43
C PHE A 267 26.07 17.04 -11.79
N ARG A 268 26.62 18.13 -11.20
CA ARG A 268 27.95 18.15 -10.59
C ARG A 268 28.14 17.11 -9.49
N HIS A 269 27.09 16.72 -8.82
CA HIS A 269 27.12 15.69 -7.77
C HIS A 269 27.28 14.26 -8.31
N PHE A 270 27.13 14.05 -9.63
CA PHE A 270 27.39 12.74 -10.22
C PHE A 270 28.90 12.53 -10.40
N SER A 271 29.38 11.29 -10.22
CA SER A 271 30.73 10.91 -10.64
C SER A 271 30.92 11.11 -12.15
N ALA A 272 32.14 11.22 -12.60
CA ALA A 272 32.47 11.40 -14.05
C ALA A 272 31.82 10.27 -14.89
N ARG A 273 31.93 9.00 -14.44
CA ARG A 273 31.30 7.84 -15.10
C ARG A 273 29.77 8.02 -15.18
N ARG A 274 29.14 8.42 -14.10
CA ARG A 274 27.65 8.56 -14.01
C ARG A 274 27.17 9.72 -14.88
N ARG A 275 27.90 10.84 -14.90
CA ARG A 275 27.62 11.97 -15.81
C ARG A 275 27.72 11.57 -17.28
N GLN A 276 28.76 10.79 -17.64
CA GLN A 276 28.91 10.31 -19.02
C GLN A 276 27.76 9.39 -19.41
N ALA A 277 27.46 8.36 -18.60
CA ALA A 277 26.36 7.42 -18.88
C ALA A 277 24.99 8.12 -18.96
N PHE A 278 24.77 9.18 -18.18
CA PHE A 278 23.55 10.00 -18.26
C PHE A 278 23.44 10.77 -19.57
N ARG A 279 24.56 11.37 -20.03
CA ARG A 279 24.64 12.03 -21.34
C ARG A 279 24.44 11.04 -22.49
N ASP A 280 25.11 9.90 -22.43
CA ASP A 280 24.99 8.86 -23.47
C ASP A 280 23.53 8.38 -23.61
N ALA A 281 22.80 8.25 -22.50
CA ALA A 281 21.38 7.90 -22.52
C ALA A 281 20.52 8.99 -23.18
N ALA A 282 20.80 10.27 -22.91
CA ALA A 282 20.11 11.38 -23.58
C ALA A 282 20.44 11.45 -25.07
N GLU A 283 21.73 11.34 -25.43
CA GLU A 283 22.19 11.36 -26.81
C GLU A 283 21.63 10.22 -27.64
N LYS A 284 21.55 9.01 -27.05
CA LYS A 284 20.87 7.86 -27.69
C LYS A 284 19.43 8.23 -28.07
N ALA A 285 18.69 8.88 -27.17
CA ALA A 285 17.32 9.29 -27.43
C ALA A 285 17.22 10.37 -28.53
N LEU A 286 18.17 11.32 -28.56
CA LEU A 286 18.21 12.38 -29.56
C LEU A 286 18.42 11.87 -30.98
N HIS A 287 19.07 10.72 -31.13
CA HIS A 287 19.33 10.06 -32.43
C HIS A 287 18.21 9.08 -32.84
N LEU A 288 17.21 8.86 -32.01
CA LEU A 288 16.08 7.99 -32.37
C LEU A 288 15.25 8.60 -33.50
N PRO A 289 14.87 7.79 -34.52
CA PRO A 289 13.94 8.24 -35.54
C PRO A 289 12.56 8.53 -34.91
N GLU A 290 11.80 9.42 -35.50
CA GLU A 290 10.46 9.82 -35.02
C GLU A 290 9.52 8.62 -34.85
N SER A 291 9.66 7.61 -35.71
CA SER A 291 8.89 6.37 -35.63
C SER A 291 9.13 5.53 -34.35
N ALA A 292 10.25 5.77 -33.67
CA ALA A 292 10.61 5.11 -32.40
C ALA A 292 10.26 5.94 -31.16
N TRP A 293 9.72 7.14 -31.35
CA TRP A 293 9.29 7.96 -30.24
C TRP A 293 8.04 7.40 -29.57
N PRO A 294 7.92 7.52 -28.22
CA PRO A 294 6.73 7.09 -27.52
C PRO A 294 5.50 7.84 -28.01
N VAL A 295 4.49 7.11 -28.41
CA VAL A 295 3.21 7.71 -28.81
C VAL A 295 2.55 8.29 -27.58
N ARG A 296 2.12 9.55 -27.69
CA ARG A 296 1.33 10.18 -26.62
C ARG A 296 0.05 9.36 -26.43
N ARG A 297 -0.13 8.75 -25.25
CA ARG A 297 -1.42 8.14 -24.94
C ARG A 297 -2.49 9.24 -24.95
N ARG A 298 -3.28 9.30 -26.01
CA ARG A 298 -4.55 10.00 -25.92
C ARG A 298 -5.35 9.27 -24.82
N ARG A 299 -5.88 10.01 -23.86
CA ARG A 299 -6.92 9.43 -23.01
C ARG A 299 -7.94 8.84 -23.97
N VAL A 300 -8.02 7.50 -24.01
CA VAL A 300 -9.09 6.79 -24.69
C VAL A 300 -10.33 7.00 -23.83
N GLY A 301 -10.95 8.14 -24.01
CA GLY A 301 -12.21 8.53 -23.42
C GLY A 301 -12.82 9.51 -24.38
N THR A 302 -13.96 9.20 -24.91
CA THR A 302 -14.83 10.18 -25.55
C THR A 302 -14.99 11.33 -24.58
N ARG A 303 -14.87 12.56 -25.08
CA ARG A 303 -15.17 13.75 -24.27
C ARG A 303 -16.55 13.52 -23.65
N PRO A 304 -16.71 13.66 -22.32
CA PRO A 304 -18.00 13.39 -21.70
C PRO A 304 -19.10 14.15 -22.43
N THR A 305 -20.17 13.48 -22.76
CA THR A 305 -21.34 14.16 -23.32
C THR A 305 -22.02 14.96 -22.21
N GLN A 306 -22.79 15.96 -22.59
CA GLN A 306 -23.55 16.75 -21.60
C GLN A 306 -24.46 15.84 -20.73
N GLN A 307 -24.97 14.74 -21.29
CA GLN A 307 -25.75 13.74 -20.56
C GLN A 307 -24.91 13.03 -19.51
N MET A 308 -23.68 12.59 -19.84
CA MET A 308 -22.75 11.97 -18.88
C MET A 308 -22.36 12.92 -17.76
N GLU A 309 -22.10 14.20 -18.09
CA GLU A 309 -21.79 15.22 -17.09
C GLU A 309 -22.95 15.43 -16.10
N ARG A 310 -24.19 15.51 -16.61
CA ARG A 310 -25.40 15.61 -15.77
C ARG A 310 -25.60 14.36 -14.89
N ALA A 311 -25.42 13.17 -15.43
CA ALA A 311 -25.51 11.92 -14.68
C ALA A 311 -24.44 11.86 -13.57
N ALA A 312 -23.19 12.18 -13.88
CA ALA A 312 -22.12 12.24 -12.90
C ALA A 312 -22.39 13.26 -11.79
N GLU A 313 -22.96 14.43 -12.13
CA GLU A 313 -23.33 15.44 -11.14
C GLU A 313 -24.50 14.97 -10.26
N ALA A 314 -25.49 14.30 -10.81
CA ALA A 314 -26.60 13.73 -10.05
C ALA A 314 -26.10 12.66 -9.07
N LEU A 315 -25.20 11.76 -9.52
CA LEU A 315 -24.58 10.75 -8.66
C LEU A 315 -23.74 11.37 -7.54
N ARG A 316 -23.00 12.45 -7.82
CA ARG A 316 -22.23 13.18 -6.79
C ARG A 316 -23.15 13.79 -5.73
N ARG A 317 -24.22 14.45 -6.13
CA ARG A 317 -25.20 15.02 -5.18
C ARG A 317 -25.85 13.96 -4.32
N ARG A 318 -26.24 12.83 -4.91
CA ARG A 318 -26.80 11.70 -4.16
C ARG A 318 -25.77 11.15 -3.16
N ARG A 319 -24.55 10.90 -3.60
CA ARG A 319 -23.47 10.45 -2.73
C ARG A 319 -23.27 11.40 -1.54
N ASP A 320 -23.20 12.70 -1.79
CA ASP A 320 -22.95 13.70 -0.75
C ASP A 320 -24.12 13.76 0.25
N ALA A 321 -25.35 13.70 -0.21
CA ALA A 321 -26.53 13.62 0.66
C ALA A 321 -26.55 12.36 1.52
N VAL A 322 -26.20 11.21 0.93
CA VAL A 322 -26.08 9.93 1.66
C VAL A 322 -24.92 9.98 2.65
N ALA A 323 -23.80 10.57 2.28
CA ALA A 323 -22.64 10.74 3.15
C ALA A 323 -23.01 11.56 4.40
N ASP A 324 -23.70 12.66 4.22
CA ASP A 324 -24.17 13.51 5.31
C ASP A 324 -25.18 12.77 6.21
N ALA A 325 -26.16 12.08 5.61
CA ALA A 325 -27.17 11.33 6.35
C ALA A 325 -26.58 10.21 7.22
N HIS A 326 -25.49 9.57 6.77
CA HIS A 326 -24.83 8.48 7.50
C HIS A 326 -23.59 8.93 8.29
N GLY A 327 -23.18 10.19 8.20
CA GLY A 327 -21.95 10.72 8.82
C GLY A 327 -20.69 10.08 8.26
N LEU A 328 -20.69 9.70 6.96
CA LEU A 328 -19.57 9.07 6.27
C LEU A 328 -18.81 10.07 5.40
N GLU A 329 -17.57 9.75 5.09
CA GLU A 329 -16.80 10.50 4.12
C GLU A 329 -17.30 10.21 2.69
N PRO A 330 -17.66 11.23 1.88
CA PRO A 330 -18.20 11.02 0.53
C PRO A 330 -17.29 10.17 -0.36
N SER A 331 -15.98 10.38 -0.31
CA SER A 331 -15.02 9.63 -1.11
C SER A 331 -14.92 8.14 -0.74
N PHE A 332 -15.33 7.79 0.48
CA PHE A 332 -15.39 6.39 0.93
C PHE A 332 -16.65 5.68 0.39
N ILE A 333 -17.75 6.39 0.23
CA ILE A 333 -18.93 5.85 -0.43
C ILE A 333 -18.63 5.62 -1.92
N ALA A 334 -18.13 6.65 -2.61
CA ALA A 334 -17.68 6.50 -3.98
C ALA A 334 -16.69 7.61 -4.38
N PRO A 335 -15.46 7.26 -4.80
CA PRO A 335 -14.53 8.26 -5.30
C PRO A 335 -15.05 8.86 -6.62
N ARG A 336 -14.70 10.13 -6.87
CA ARG A 336 -15.17 10.88 -8.05
C ARG A 336 -14.98 10.10 -9.36
N GLY A 337 -13.80 9.49 -9.54
CA GLY A 337 -13.50 8.74 -10.76
C GLY A 337 -14.40 7.52 -10.97
N ALA A 338 -14.87 6.87 -9.89
CA ALA A 338 -15.82 5.78 -9.98
C ALA A 338 -17.20 6.29 -10.44
N LEU A 339 -17.68 7.40 -9.86
CA LEU A 339 -18.95 8.02 -10.29
C LEU A 339 -18.91 8.51 -11.74
N ASP A 340 -17.80 9.12 -12.16
CA ASP A 340 -17.63 9.56 -13.56
C ASP A 340 -17.64 8.34 -14.52
N ALA A 341 -17.05 7.23 -14.11
CA ALA A 341 -17.03 5.99 -14.89
C ALA A 341 -18.39 5.30 -14.96
N VAL A 342 -19.15 5.28 -13.85
CA VAL A 342 -20.52 4.74 -13.80
C VAL A 342 -21.49 5.62 -14.58
N ALA A 343 -21.34 6.95 -14.55
CA ALA A 343 -22.14 7.87 -15.34
C ALA A 343 -21.91 7.69 -16.87
N ALA A 344 -20.74 7.23 -17.26
CA ALA A 344 -20.42 6.90 -18.65
C ALA A 344 -20.93 5.51 -19.07
N ASP A 345 -20.95 4.57 -18.13
CA ASP A 345 -21.37 3.19 -18.33
C ASP A 345 -21.80 2.58 -16.97
N GLU A 346 -23.10 2.49 -16.76
CA GLU A 346 -23.72 2.02 -15.51
C GLU A 346 -23.34 0.58 -15.16
N SER A 347 -23.07 -0.28 -16.16
CA SER A 347 -22.64 -1.66 -15.94
C SER A 347 -21.36 -1.78 -15.12
N ARG A 348 -20.52 -0.73 -15.13
CA ARG A 348 -19.29 -0.64 -14.35
C ARG A 348 -19.52 -0.49 -12.84
N SER A 349 -20.73 -0.18 -12.41
CA SER A 349 -21.04 -0.03 -10.98
C SER A 349 -20.70 -1.29 -10.19
N SER A 350 -20.97 -2.48 -10.74
CA SER A 350 -20.69 -3.76 -10.11
C SER A 350 -19.20 -4.05 -9.90
N THR A 351 -18.34 -3.55 -10.79
CA THR A 351 -16.87 -3.69 -10.67
C THR A 351 -16.23 -2.60 -9.83
N LEU A 352 -16.80 -1.41 -9.81
CA LEU A 352 -16.20 -0.24 -9.16
C LEU A 352 -16.67 -0.03 -7.72
N LEU A 353 -17.87 -0.50 -7.37
CA LEU A 353 -18.51 -0.26 -6.09
C LEU A 353 -18.94 -1.57 -5.42
N ALA A 354 -18.81 -1.63 -4.09
CA ALA A 354 -19.36 -2.74 -3.30
C ALA A 354 -20.89 -2.74 -3.33
N PRO A 355 -21.56 -3.87 -3.03
CA PRO A 355 -23.02 -3.93 -3.05
C PRO A 355 -23.69 -2.87 -2.18
N TRP A 356 -23.20 -2.63 -0.95
CA TRP A 356 -23.74 -1.60 -0.05
C TRP A 356 -23.62 -0.18 -0.63
N GLN A 357 -22.52 0.12 -1.33
CA GLN A 357 -22.31 1.42 -1.97
C GLN A 357 -23.29 1.64 -3.12
N ARG A 358 -23.53 0.59 -3.91
CA ARG A 358 -24.52 0.62 -4.99
C ARG A 358 -25.93 0.80 -4.45
N SER A 359 -26.28 0.07 -3.39
CA SER A 359 -27.59 0.19 -2.72
C SER A 359 -27.85 1.62 -2.23
N LEU A 360 -26.85 2.25 -1.59
CA LEU A 360 -26.96 3.65 -1.12
C LEU A 360 -27.07 4.67 -2.27
N LEU A 361 -26.48 4.36 -3.43
CA LEU A 361 -26.52 5.21 -4.61
C LEU A 361 -27.69 4.89 -5.57
N GLU A 362 -28.52 3.88 -5.25
CA GLU A 362 -29.61 3.37 -6.08
C GLU A 362 -29.13 3.00 -7.51
N LEU A 363 -28.04 2.19 -7.57
CA LEU A 363 -27.37 1.72 -8.78
C LEU A 363 -27.53 0.20 -8.94
#